data_b32269f4d7ab5af7be292d7449a70bb3
#
_entry.id   b32269f4d7ab5af7be292d7449a70bb3
#
_cell.length_a   1.000
_cell.length_b   1.000
_cell.length_c   1.000
_cell.angle_alpha   90.00
_cell.angle_beta   90.00
_cell.angle_gamma   90.00
#
_symmetry.space_group_name_H-M   'P 1'
#
loop_
_entity.id
_entity.type
_entity.pdbx_description
1 polymer ?
#
loop_
_entity_poly.entity_id
_entity_poly.type
_entity_poly.pdbx_seq_one_letter_code
_entity_poly.pdbx_strand_id
1 'polypeptide(L)'
;MTLSRMRQRLLTRLNRLRLPPVAREVKRRHLTYLSDAKLLSLRNALREVARKGVQGDFVEFGVALGGSAVYLASETAGQRRFRGYDVFGMIPAPGEHDDEPSKQRYEVIRSGRSKGIGGDPYYGYEQNLYSRVCATFESFGYPVDGVKVALHRGLFEQTVRFEPGDQVALAHIDCDWYDPVRLCLERTADVLHPGGFLILDDYNDYGGCRKAADEFLVADTRFQLVRTSPHAVLRRN
;
A
#
# COMPACT_ATOMS: atom_id res chain seq x y z
N MET A 1 -3.83 13.03 -32.49
CA MET A 1 -3.96 12.74 -31.04
C MET A 1 -5.44 12.55 -30.76
N THR A 2 -5.89 11.35 -30.31
CA THR A 2 -7.31 11.05 -30.15
C THR A 2 -7.92 11.80 -28.98
N LEU A 3 -9.22 12.19 -29.09
CA LEU A 3 -10.00 12.85 -28.02
C LEU A 3 -9.89 12.10 -26.67
N SER A 4 -9.82 10.77 -26.69
CA SER A 4 -9.59 9.91 -25.51
C SER A 4 -8.27 10.24 -24.79
N ARG A 5 -7.16 10.38 -25.53
CA ARG A 5 -5.84 10.71 -24.95
C ARG A 5 -5.79 12.13 -24.36
N MET A 6 -6.50 13.09 -24.97
CA MET A 6 -6.61 14.45 -24.42
C MET A 6 -7.40 14.45 -23.10
N ARG A 7 -8.55 13.76 -23.07
CA ARG A 7 -9.38 13.62 -21.87
C ARG A 7 -8.61 12.94 -20.71
N GLN A 8 -7.85 11.91 -21.04
CA GLN A 8 -7.03 11.20 -20.04
C GLN A 8 -5.91 12.08 -19.47
N ARG A 9 -5.22 12.87 -20.33
CA ARG A 9 -4.19 13.83 -19.88
C ARG A 9 -4.79 14.94 -19.02
N LEU A 10 -5.97 15.45 -19.35
CA LEU A 10 -6.66 16.47 -18.57
C LEU A 10 -7.05 15.92 -17.19
N LEU A 11 -7.61 14.71 -17.12
CA LEU A 11 -7.95 14.04 -15.86
C LEU A 11 -6.72 13.81 -14.98
N THR A 12 -5.60 13.38 -15.56
CA THR A 12 -4.34 13.21 -14.82
C THR A 12 -3.87 14.56 -14.25
N ARG A 13 -3.90 15.65 -15.04
CA ARG A 13 -3.55 16.99 -14.55
C ARG A 13 -4.45 17.45 -13.40
N LEU A 14 -5.77 17.27 -13.54
CA LEU A 14 -6.74 17.63 -12.50
C LEU A 14 -6.54 16.81 -11.22
N ASN A 15 -6.29 15.51 -11.35
CA ASN A 15 -6.00 14.65 -10.21
C ASN A 15 -4.72 15.12 -9.49
N ARG A 16 -3.65 15.43 -10.23
CA ARG A 16 -2.39 15.90 -9.65
C ARG A 16 -2.56 17.21 -8.86
N LEU A 17 -3.40 18.12 -9.33
CA LEU A 17 -3.71 19.38 -8.60
C LEU A 17 -4.48 19.13 -7.30
N ARG A 18 -5.23 18.04 -7.23
CA ARG A 18 -6.01 17.65 -6.03
C ARG A 18 -5.21 16.88 -4.99
N LEU A 19 -4.02 16.39 -5.34
CA LEU A 19 -3.18 15.66 -4.39
C LEU A 19 -2.74 16.57 -3.23
N PRO A 20 -2.68 16.04 -1.99
CA PRO A 20 -2.05 16.74 -0.87
C PRO A 20 -0.58 17.07 -1.15
N PRO A 21 0.00 18.08 -0.49
CA PRO A 21 1.39 18.49 -0.73
C PRO A 21 2.39 17.34 -0.65
N VAL A 22 2.30 16.49 0.41
CA VAL A 22 3.19 15.33 0.58
C VAL A 22 3.00 14.33 -0.58
N ALA A 23 1.77 13.99 -0.95
CA ALA A 23 1.51 13.08 -2.06
C ALA A 23 2.02 13.61 -3.41
N ARG A 24 1.96 14.94 -3.65
CA ARG A 24 2.57 15.56 -4.83
C ARG A 24 4.08 15.46 -4.82
N GLU A 25 4.69 15.67 -3.67
CA GLU A 25 6.15 15.63 -3.52
C GLU A 25 6.69 14.20 -3.70
N VAL A 26 6.04 13.18 -3.13
CA VAL A 26 6.45 11.79 -3.37
C VAL A 26 6.35 11.39 -4.84
N LYS A 27 5.33 11.89 -5.57
CA LYS A 27 5.23 11.70 -7.03
C LYS A 27 6.34 12.43 -7.79
N ARG A 28 6.65 13.66 -7.40
CA ARG A 28 7.73 14.45 -8.01
C ARG A 28 9.10 13.80 -7.83
N ARG A 29 9.32 13.18 -6.67
CA ARG A 29 10.56 12.47 -6.32
C ARG A 29 10.61 11.02 -6.77
N HIS A 30 9.61 10.54 -7.53
CA HIS A 30 9.51 9.16 -8.03
C HIS A 30 9.56 8.10 -6.91
N LEU A 31 8.92 8.36 -5.77
CA LEU A 31 8.95 7.48 -4.59
C LEU A 31 7.77 6.51 -4.51
N THR A 32 6.81 6.56 -5.43
CA THR A 32 5.67 5.63 -5.43
C THR A 32 5.24 5.26 -6.84
N TYR A 33 4.85 4.00 -7.01
CA TYR A 33 4.24 3.47 -8.24
C TYR A 33 2.75 3.82 -8.33
N LEU A 34 2.11 4.16 -7.22
CA LEU A 34 0.69 4.49 -7.20
C LEU A 34 0.35 5.60 -8.20
N SER A 35 -0.72 5.42 -8.94
CA SER A 35 -1.29 6.47 -9.79
C SER A 35 -1.85 7.61 -8.94
N ASP A 36 -2.00 8.80 -9.55
CA ASP A 36 -2.64 9.93 -8.88
C ASP A 36 -4.06 9.59 -8.41
N ALA A 37 -4.78 8.72 -9.15
CA ALA A 37 -6.11 8.24 -8.78
C ALA A 37 -6.08 7.33 -7.54
N LYS A 38 -5.11 6.41 -7.43
CA LYS A 38 -4.92 5.55 -6.25
C LYS A 38 -4.58 6.41 -5.01
N LEU A 39 -3.68 7.39 -5.12
CA LEU A 39 -3.37 8.33 -4.03
C LEU A 39 -4.57 9.18 -3.59
N LEU A 40 -5.42 9.61 -4.53
CA LEU A 40 -6.67 10.31 -4.19
C LEU A 40 -7.69 9.40 -3.52
N SER A 41 -7.73 8.12 -3.88
CA SER A 41 -8.57 7.12 -3.22
C SER A 41 -8.11 6.89 -1.78
N LEU A 42 -6.79 6.74 -1.52
CA LEU A 42 -6.22 6.71 -0.17
C LEU A 42 -6.62 7.95 0.64
N ARG A 43 -6.46 9.16 0.06
CA ARG A 43 -6.89 10.40 0.72
C ARG A 43 -8.36 10.38 1.13
N ASN A 44 -9.23 9.86 0.26
CA ASN A 44 -10.66 9.82 0.56
C ASN A 44 -10.95 8.87 1.73
N ALA A 45 -10.30 7.71 1.80
CA ALA A 45 -10.41 6.79 2.91
C ALA A 45 -9.88 7.41 4.22
N LEU A 46 -8.71 8.05 4.19
CA LEU A 46 -8.13 8.77 5.34
C LEU A 46 -9.07 9.86 5.87
N ARG A 47 -9.67 10.66 4.97
CA ARG A 47 -10.66 11.67 5.35
C ARG A 47 -11.91 11.05 5.97
N GLU A 48 -12.35 9.92 5.48
CA GLU A 48 -13.50 9.21 6.05
C GLU A 48 -13.18 8.66 7.44
N VAL A 49 -12.00 8.06 7.63
CA VAL A 49 -11.48 7.65 8.94
C VAL A 49 -11.49 8.82 9.93
N ALA A 50 -10.94 9.96 9.53
CA ALA A 50 -10.90 11.16 10.37
C ALA A 50 -12.31 11.69 10.69
N ARG A 51 -13.18 11.82 9.67
CA ARG A 51 -14.54 12.33 9.82
C ARG A 51 -15.40 11.47 10.73
N LYS A 52 -15.20 10.14 10.70
CA LYS A 52 -15.96 9.18 11.53
C LYS A 52 -15.32 8.92 12.89
N GLY A 53 -14.15 9.48 13.16
CA GLY A 53 -13.42 9.25 14.41
C GLY A 53 -12.97 7.81 14.60
N VAL A 54 -12.73 7.06 13.50
CA VAL A 54 -12.27 5.68 13.56
C VAL A 54 -10.90 5.63 14.24
N GLN A 55 -10.77 4.86 15.30
CA GLN A 55 -9.55 4.76 16.10
C GLN A 55 -8.56 3.75 15.51
N GLY A 56 -7.28 3.87 15.86
CA GLY A 56 -6.23 2.92 15.51
C GLY A 56 -5.17 3.50 14.56
N ASP A 57 -4.16 2.70 14.32
CA ASP A 57 -2.97 3.03 13.54
C ASP A 57 -3.25 2.99 12.02
N PHE A 58 -2.35 3.59 11.25
CA PHE A 58 -2.26 3.36 9.82
C PHE A 58 -1.15 2.34 9.53
N VAL A 59 -1.45 1.39 8.66
CA VAL A 59 -0.55 0.28 8.32
C VAL A 59 -0.36 0.20 6.81
N GLU A 60 0.85 -0.15 6.36
CA GLU A 60 1.13 -0.49 4.98
C GLU A 60 1.92 -1.78 4.90
N PHE A 61 1.48 -2.68 4.03
CA PHE A 61 2.15 -3.92 3.66
C PHE A 61 2.65 -3.78 2.22
N GLY A 62 3.98 -3.78 2.04
CA GLY A 62 4.63 -3.40 0.80
C GLY A 62 4.97 -1.90 0.78
N VAL A 63 6.12 -1.54 1.35
CA VAL A 63 6.57 -0.14 1.49
C VAL A 63 7.35 0.32 0.26
N ALA A 64 8.06 -0.60 -0.41
CA ALA A 64 8.90 -0.32 -1.58
C ALA A 64 9.85 0.87 -1.37
N LEU A 65 9.69 1.94 -2.16
CA LEU A 65 10.48 3.19 -2.07
C LEU A 65 10.01 4.15 -0.95
N GLY A 66 8.94 3.81 -0.23
CA GLY A 66 8.43 4.56 0.90
C GLY A 66 7.47 5.70 0.57
N GLY A 67 7.07 5.90 -0.68
CA GLY A 67 6.29 7.08 -1.04
C GLY A 67 4.87 7.09 -0.49
N SER A 68 4.09 6.02 -0.65
CA SER A 68 2.76 5.86 -0.06
C SER A 68 2.84 5.79 1.47
N ALA A 69 3.86 5.10 1.99
CA ALA A 69 4.15 5.00 3.42
C ALA A 69 4.36 6.38 4.08
N VAL A 70 5.21 7.21 3.50
CA VAL A 70 5.44 8.61 3.96
C VAL A 70 4.13 9.41 3.89
N TYR A 71 3.35 9.22 2.83
CA TYR A 71 2.08 9.90 2.73
C TYR A 71 1.12 9.46 3.85
N LEU A 72 0.98 8.15 4.11
CA LEU A 72 0.17 7.63 5.22
C LEU A 72 0.67 8.15 6.58
N ALA A 73 1.99 8.13 6.81
CA ALA A 73 2.59 8.66 8.03
C ALA A 73 2.28 10.15 8.23
N SER A 74 2.27 10.95 7.15
CA SER A 74 1.93 12.38 7.21
C SER A 74 0.49 12.67 7.63
N GLU A 75 -0.42 11.73 7.42
CA GLU A 75 -1.85 11.86 7.75
C GLU A 75 -2.19 11.34 9.16
N THR A 76 -1.20 10.85 9.93
CA THR A 76 -1.41 10.42 11.32
C THR A 76 -1.71 11.57 12.28
N ALA A 77 -1.38 12.81 11.88
CA ALA A 77 -1.55 14.03 12.68
C ALA A 77 -0.93 13.96 14.10
N GLY A 78 0.08 13.08 14.27
CA GLY A 78 0.74 12.83 15.58
C GLY A 78 -0.12 12.10 16.61
N GLN A 79 -1.35 11.74 16.28
CA GLN A 79 -2.30 11.06 17.18
C GLN A 79 -2.32 9.54 17.01
N ARG A 80 -1.74 9.04 15.91
CA ARG A 80 -1.71 7.63 15.52
C ARG A 80 -0.28 7.22 15.21
N ARG A 81 -0.01 5.93 15.29
CA ARG A 81 1.23 5.35 14.77
C ARG A 81 1.06 5.04 13.28
N PHE A 82 2.16 5.05 12.57
CA PHE A 82 2.30 4.42 11.26
C PHE A 82 3.19 3.20 11.39
N ARG A 83 2.75 2.06 10.84
CA ARG A 83 3.53 0.82 10.79
C ARG A 83 3.65 0.35 9.33
N GLY A 84 4.87 0.27 8.82
CA GLY A 84 5.18 -0.24 7.48
C GLY A 84 5.89 -1.59 7.57
N TYR A 85 5.49 -2.53 6.71
CA TYR A 85 6.05 -3.87 6.65
C TYR A 85 6.55 -4.14 5.23
N ASP A 86 7.79 -4.60 5.10
CA ASP A 86 8.41 -4.92 3.80
C ASP A 86 9.65 -5.80 4.00
N VAL A 87 10.00 -6.58 3.02
CA VAL A 87 11.28 -7.29 2.99
C VAL A 87 12.47 -6.34 2.80
N PHE A 88 12.21 -5.13 2.26
CA PHE A 88 13.20 -4.13 1.85
C PHE A 88 14.30 -4.73 0.98
N GLY A 89 13.86 -5.43 -0.06
CA GLY A 89 14.68 -6.13 -1.02
C GLY A 89 13.85 -6.68 -2.16
N MET A 90 14.31 -7.77 -2.76
CA MET A 90 13.57 -8.40 -3.85
C MET A 90 12.28 -9.05 -3.32
N ILE A 91 11.18 -8.82 -4.01
CA ILE A 91 9.88 -9.44 -3.72
C ILE A 91 9.99 -10.97 -3.74
N PRO A 92 9.38 -11.69 -2.79
CA PRO A 92 9.30 -13.16 -2.81
C PRO A 92 8.60 -13.69 -4.07
N ALA A 93 8.84 -14.96 -4.40
CA ALA A 93 8.20 -15.59 -5.54
C ALA A 93 6.67 -15.73 -5.31
N PRO A 94 5.86 -15.61 -6.38
CA PRO A 94 4.44 -15.93 -6.33
C PRO A 94 4.23 -17.44 -6.05
N GLY A 95 3.11 -17.77 -5.41
CA GLY A 95 2.73 -19.13 -5.07
C GLY A 95 1.96 -19.84 -6.17
N GLU A 96 1.40 -21.02 -5.81
CA GLU A 96 0.59 -21.83 -6.75
C GLU A 96 -0.77 -21.20 -7.07
N HIS A 97 -1.30 -20.35 -6.18
CA HIS A 97 -2.57 -19.65 -6.35
C HIS A 97 -2.49 -18.39 -7.22
N ASP A 98 -1.27 -18.00 -7.61
CA ASP A 98 -1.05 -16.85 -8.47
C ASP A 98 -1.16 -17.21 -9.94
N ASP A 99 -1.63 -16.25 -10.74
CA ASP A 99 -1.86 -16.40 -12.16
C ASP A 99 -0.55 -16.34 -12.98
N GLU A 100 -0.64 -16.72 -14.25
CA GLU A 100 0.50 -16.72 -15.15
C GLU A 100 1.12 -15.32 -15.35
N PRO A 101 0.34 -14.22 -15.47
CA PRO A 101 0.90 -12.87 -15.51
C PRO A 101 1.76 -12.52 -14.29
N SER A 102 1.37 -12.92 -13.07
CA SER A 102 2.14 -12.74 -11.84
C SER A 102 3.49 -13.47 -11.90
N LYS A 103 3.47 -14.74 -12.33
CA LYS A 103 4.67 -15.57 -12.50
C LYS A 103 5.62 -14.97 -13.53
N GLN A 104 5.10 -14.54 -14.69
CA GLN A 104 5.90 -13.87 -15.74
C GLN A 104 6.48 -12.54 -15.23
N ARG A 105 5.73 -11.75 -14.48
CA ARG A 105 6.23 -10.52 -13.86
C ARG A 105 7.38 -10.81 -12.91
N TYR A 106 7.25 -11.81 -12.06
CA TYR A 106 8.31 -12.23 -11.15
C TYR A 106 9.58 -12.68 -11.89
N GLU A 107 9.46 -13.45 -12.97
CA GLU A 107 10.61 -13.86 -13.78
C GLU A 107 11.38 -12.66 -14.38
N VAL A 108 10.67 -11.62 -14.79
CA VAL A 108 11.30 -10.36 -15.23
C VAL A 108 12.07 -9.71 -14.08
N ILE A 109 11.49 -9.68 -12.88
CA ILE A 109 12.15 -9.14 -11.69
C ILE A 109 13.37 -9.99 -11.32
N ARG A 110 13.19 -11.30 -11.16
CA ARG A 110 14.25 -12.23 -10.76
C ARG A 110 15.45 -12.22 -11.71
N SER A 111 15.21 -12.01 -13.01
CA SER A 111 16.27 -11.94 -14.03
C SER A 111 17.03 -10.61 -14.08
N GLY A 112 16.75 -9.65 -13.17
CA GLY A 112 17.43 -8.35 -13.15
C GLY A 112 16.97 -7.39 -14.25
N ARG A 113 15.93 -7.72 -15.04
CA ARG A 113 15.47 -6.93 -16.20
C ARG A 113 14.37 -5.92 -15.86
N SER A 114 13.84 -5.95 -14.63
CA SER A 114 12.81 -5.02 -14.22
C SER A 114 13.38 -3.61 -14.08
N LYS A 115 12.63 -2.63 -14.55
CA LYS A 115 12.96 -1.21 -14.40
C LYS A 115 12.11 -0.57 -13.33
N GLY A 116 12.70 0.38 -12.62
CA GLY A 116 12.03 1.22 -11.65
C GLY A 116 11.32 2.42 -12.28
N ILE A 117 10.87 3.33 -11.44
CA ILE A 117 10.17 4.55 -11.86
C ILE A 117 11.17 5.48 -12.56
N GLY A 118 10.74 6.10 -13.66
CA GLY A 118 11.56 7.08 -14.37
C GLY A 118 12.77 6.50 -15.12
N GLY A 119 12.89 5.16 -15.18
CA GLY A 119 14.02 4.48 -15.81
C GLY A 119 15.14 4.10 -14.83
N ASP A 120 14.96 4.37 -13.54
CA ASP A 120 15.86 3.91 -12.49
C ASP A 120 15.91 2.37 -12.40
N PRO A 121 16.91 1.77 -11.75
CA PRO A 121 16.89 0.35 -11.40
C PRO A 121 15.64 0.02 -10.54
N TYR A 122 15.15 -1.21 -10.67
CA TYR A 122 14.06 -1.67 -9.81
C TYR A 122 14.54 -1.68 -8.34
N TYR A 123 13.72 -1.11 -7.45
CA TYR A 123 14.09 -0.91 -6.03
C TYR A 123 14.51 -2.19 -5.32
N GLY A 124 13.93 -3.34 -5.67
CA GLY A 124 14.25 -4.62 -5.06
C GLY A 124 15.67 -5.12 -5.33
N TYR A 125 16.43 -4.47 -6.22
CA TYR A 125 17.85 -4.79 -6.47
C TYR A 125 18.80 -4.01 -5.55
N GLU A 126 18.29 -3.05 -4.78
CA GLU A 126 19.10 -2.23 -3.89
C GLU A 126 19.43 -2.98 -2.59
N GLN A 127 20.73 -3.10 -2.25
CA GLN A 127 21.17 -3.77 -1.03
C GLN A 127 20.85 -3.01 0.27
N ASN A 128 20.72 -1.69 0.18
CA ASN A 128 20.50 -0.79 1.32
C ASN A 128 19.15 -0.06 1.25
N LEU A 129 18.15 -0.69 0.63
CA LEU A 129 16.82 -0.11 0.45
C LEU A 129 16.19 0.36 1.78
N TYR A 130 16.33 -0.44 2.86
CA TYR A 130 15.82 -0.06 4.19
C TYR A 130 16.36 1.29 4.66
N SER A 131 17.67 1.47 4.61
CA SER A 131 18.32 2.73 5.03
C SER A 131 17.90 3.91 4.15
N ARG A 132 17.77 3.67 2.83
CA ARG A 132 17.26 4.68 1.89
C ARG A 132 15.83 5.10 2.23
N VAL A 133 14.96 4.15 2.56
CA VAL A 133 13.58 4.43 2.95
C VAL A 133 13.54 5.21 4.27
N CYS A 134 14.34 4.83 5.28
CA CYS A 134 14.46 5.60 6.53
C CYS A 134 14.89 7.05 6.26
N ALA A 135 15.90 7.26 5.43
CA ALA A 135 16.33 8.61 5.04
C ALA A 135 15.25 9.37 4.26
N THR A 136 14.44 8.67 3.46
CA THR A 136 13.28 9.25 2.80
C THR A 136 12.28 9.77 3.83
N PHE A 137 11.88 8.96 4.81
CA PHE A 137 10.98 9.36 5.89
C PHE A 137 11.50 10.59 6.64
N GLU A 138 12.79 10.59 7.03
CA GLU A 138 13.44 11.71 7.70
C GLU A 138 13.37 13.00 6.87
N SER A 139 13.62 12.89 5.56
CA SER A 139 13.59 14.04 4.63
C SER A 139 12.22 14.70 4.50
N PHE A 140 11.15 14.00 4.90
CA PHE A 140 9.78 14.52 4.96
C PHE A 140 9.36 14.94 6.39
N GLY A 141 10.26 14.84 7.38
CA GLY A 141 9.98 15.20 8.77
C GLY A 141 9.24 14.14 9.58
N TYR A 142 9.27 12.88 9.13
CA TYR A 142 8.64 11.73 9.80
C TYR A 142 9.72 10.65 10.10
N PRO A 143 10.69 10.91 11.01
CA PRO A 143 11.76 9.95 11.26
C PRO A 143 11.23 8.61 11.75
N VAL A 144 11.89 7.52 11.34
CA VAL A 144 11.59 6.16 11.80
C VAL A 144 12.16 6.01 13.21
N ASP A 145 11.33 6.25 14.21
CA ASP A 145 11.70 6.26 15.63
C ASP A 145 11.30 4.95 16.37
N GLY A 146 10.62 4.03 15.66
CA GLY A 146 10.12 2.77 16.24
C GLY A 146 8.89 2.94 17.13
N VAL A 147 8.42 4.17 17.37
CA VAL A 147 7.28 4.48 18.25
C VAL A 147 6.13 5.09 17.46
N LYS A 148 6.34 6.26 16.86
CA LYS A 148 5.33 6.93 16.01
C LYS A 148 5.36 6.41 14.57
N VAL A 149 6.55 6.16 14.06
CA VAL A 149 6.79 5.58 12.74
C VAL A 149 7.68 4.36 12.91
N ALA A 150 7.14 3.19 12.63
CA ALA A 150 7.88 1.93 12.70
C ALA A 150 7.93 1.25 11.33
N LEU A 151 9.11 0.79 10.94
CA LEU A 151 9.32 -0.04 9.75
C LEU A 151 9.82 -1.41 10.18
N HIS A 152 9.09 -2.45 9.78
CA HIS A 152 9.39 -3.85 10.11
C HIS A 152 9.97 -4.54 8.88
N ARG A 153 11.27 -4.87 8.95
CA ARG A 153 11.99 -5.54 7.87
C ARG A 153 11.89 -7.05 7.98
N GLY A 154 11.35 -7.72 6.96
CA GLY A 154 11.27 -9.17 6.86
C GLY A 154 10.00 -9.64 6.18
N LEU A 155 9.87 -10.96 6.06
CA LEU A 155 8.66 -11.59 5.53
C LEU A 155 7.45 -11.31 6.43
N PHE A 156 6.28 -11.17 5.85
CA PHE A 156 5.06 -10.85 6.60
C PHE A 156 4.70 -11.94 7.61
N GLU A 157 4.98 -13.21 7.32
CA GLU A 157 4.77 -14.33 8.24
C GLU A 157 5.53 -14.15 9.55
N GLN A 158 6.65 -13.47 9.51
CA GLN A 158 7.55 -13.25 10.65
C GLN A 158 7.28 -11.93 11.35
N THR A 159 6.92 -10.90 10.61
CA THR A 159 6.91 -9.51 11.08
C THR A 159 5.52 -8.96 11.37
N VAL A 160 4.48 -9.36 10.64
CA VAL A 160 3.12 -8.86 10.85
C VAL A 160 2.54 -9.52 12.11
N ARG A 161 2.65 -8.81 13.21
CA ARG A 161 2.09 -9.21 14.51
C ARG A 161 1.38 -8.02 15.13
N PHE A 162 0.23 -8.29 15.70
CA PHE A 162 -0.55 -7.32 16.45
C PHE A 162 -0.66 -7.80 17.90
N GLU A 163 -0.39 -6.92 18.85
CA GLU A 163 -0.49 -7.21 20.26
C GLU A 163 -1.93 -7.02 20.78
N PRO A 164 -2.30 -7.67 21.90
CA PRO A 164 -3.59 -7.41 22.53
C PRO A 164 -3.81 -5.92 22.77
N GLY A 165 -4.91 -5.37 22.25
CA GLY A 165 -5.23 -3.95 22.35
C GLY A 165 -4.77 -3.09 21.16
N ASP A 166 -4.00 -3.64 20.23
CA ASP A 166 -3.70 -2.96 18.97
C ASP A 166 -5.00 -2.72 18.18
N GLN A 167 -5.10 -1.55 17.58
CA GLN A 167 -6.18 -1.16 16.69
C GLN A 167 -5.62 -0.57 15.42
N VAL A 168 -6.24 -0.91 14.29
CA VAL A 168 -5.92 -0.38 12.97
C VAL A 168 -7.14 0.36 12.43
N ALA A 169 -6.94 1.58 11.95
CA ALA A 169 -7.99 2.37 11.31
C ALA A 169 -7.99 2.22 9.78
N LEU A 170 -6.82 2.02 9.20
CA LEU A 170 -6.62 1.83 7.77
C LEU A 170 -5.39 0.97 7.53
N ALA A 171 -5.53 -0.06 6.69
CA ALA A 171 -4.40 -0.80 6.14
C ALA A 171 -4.39 -0.71 4.62
N HIS A 172 -3.22 -0.37 4.05
CA HIS A 172 -2.93 -0.40 2.63
C HIS A 172 -2.12 -1.66 2.34
N ILE A 173 -2.65 -2.53 1.48
CA ILE A 173 -2.09 -3.83 1.11
C ILE A 173 -1.63 -3.73 -0.34
N ASP A 174 -0.31 -3.63 -0.55
CA ASP A 174 0.39 -3.43 -1.82
C ASP A 174 1.52 -4.47 -1.91
N CYS A 175 1.12 -5.74 -2.02
CA CYS A 175 2.05 -6.89 -1.95
C CYS A 175 1.77 -7.98 -2.99
N ASP A 176 1.09 -7.62 -4.07
CA ASP A 176 0.94 -8.30 -5.35
C ASP A 176 0.26 -9.70 -5.29
N TRP A 177 0.82 -10.65 -4.53
CA TRP A 177 0.55 -12.09 -4.64
C TRP A 177 -0.53 -12.58 -3.68
N TYR A 178 -1.11 -13.76 -3.99
CA TYR A 178 -2.20 -14.37 -3.22
C TYR A 178 -1.85 -14.59 -1.74
N ASP A 179 -0.76 -15.31 -1.45
CA ASP A 179 -0.43 -15.71 -0.08
C ASP A 179 -0.13 -14.52 0.84
N PRO A 180 0.73 -13.53 0.47
CA PRO A 180 0.97 -12.36 1.30
C PRO A 180 -0.29 -11.49 1.47
N VAL A 181 -1.13 -11.33 0.43
CA VAL A 181 -2.38 -10.57 0.54
C VAL A 181 -3.34 -11.27 1.50
N ARG A 182 -3.54 -12.58 1.37
CA ARG A 182 -4.39 -13.38 2.26
C ARG A 182 -3.94 -13.25 3.72
N LEU A 183 -2.63 -13.43 3.98
CA LEU A 183 -2.07 -13.32 5.32
C LEU A 183 -2.28 -11.92 5.93
N CYS A 184 -2.05 -10.85 5.15
CA CYS A 184 -2.25 -9.48 5.60
C CYS A 184 -3.72 -9.19 5.92
N LEU A 185 -4.65 -9.67 5.09
CA LEU A 185 -6.09 -9.57 5.34
C LEU A 185 -6.48 -10.28 6.64
N GLU A 186 -6.13 -11.57 6.79
CA GLU A 186 -6.46 -12.38 7.96
C GLU A 186 -5.91 -11.77 9.25
N ARG A 187 -4.63 -11.36 9.28
CA ARG A 187 -4.02 -10.79 10.48
C ARG A 187 -4.55 -9.41 10.85
N THR A 188 -4.99 -8.64 9.86
CA THR A 188 -5.51 -7.28 10.12
C THR A 188 -7.00 -7.29 10.47
N ALA A 189 -7.76 -8.31 10.05
CA ALA A 189 -9.22 -8.36 10.19
C ALA A 189 -9.69 -8.18 11.64
N ASP A 190 -9.03 -8.81 12.60
CA ASP A 190 -9.47 -8.78 13.99
C ASP A 190 -9.12 -7.47 14.70
N VAL A 191 -8.06 -6.80 14.28
CA VAL A 191 -7.59 -5.55 14.87
C VAL A 191 -8.08 -4.31 14.11
N LEU A 192 -8.66 -4.46 12.91
CA LEU A 192 -9.23 -3.32 12.19
C LEU A 192 -10.45 -2.80 12.93
N HIS A 193 -10.46 -1.53 13.28
CA HIS A 193 -11.56 -0.91 14.00
C HIS A 193 -12.85 -0.89 13.14
N PRO A 194 -14.05 -1.09 13.71
CA PRO A 194 -15.31 -0.89 12.97
C PRO A 194 -15.35 0.46 12.25
N GLY A 195 -15.75 0.46 10.98
CA GLY A 195 -15.66 1.63 10.10
C GLY A 195 -14.30 1.87 9.45
N GLY A 196 -13.27 1.08 9.80
CA GLY A 196 -11.94 1.12 9.20
C GLY A 196 -11.89 0.50 7.80
N PHE A 197 -10.76 0.68 7.12
CA PHE A 197 -10.59 0.28 5.72
C PHE A 197 -9.40 -0.64 5.51
N LEU A 198 -9.60 -1.65 4.66
CA LEU A 198 -8.54 -2.40 3.97
C LEU A 198 -8.54 -1.96 2.51
N ILE A 199 -7.38 -1.56 1.99
CA ILE A 199 -7.22 -1.07 0.63
C ILE A 199 -6.23 -1.99 -0.07
N LEU A 200 -6.68 -2.67 -1.15
CA LEU A 200 -5.88 -3.61 -1.90
C LEU A 200 -5.48 -2.97 -3.22
N ASP A 201 -4.20 -2.62 -3.32
CA ASP A 201 -3.69 -1.88 -4.48
C ASP A 201 -3.80 -2.69 -5.77
N ASP A 202 -3.46 -3.97 -5.70
CA ASP A 202 -3.29 -4.87 -6.84
C ASP A 202 -4.52 -5.68 -7.22
N TYR A 203 -5.68 -5.40 -6.63
CA TYR A 203 -6.93 -6.14 -6.89
C TYR A 203 -7.29 -6.21 -8.38
N ASN A 204 -6.97 -5.15 -9.14
CA ASN A 204 -7.23 -5.10 -10.59
C ASN A 204 -6.02 -5.48 -11.43
N ASP A 205 -4.85 -5.60 -10.84
CA ASP A 205 -3.59 -5.78 -11.54
C ASP A 205 -3.15 -7.26 -11.54
N TYR A 206 -3.42 -8.00 -10.44
CA TYR A 206 -3.00 -9.40 -10.27
C TYR A 206 -4.14 -10.31 -9.81
N GLY A 207 -4.28 -11.47 -10.47
CA GLY A 207 -5.33 -12.46 -10.18
C GLY A 207 -5.23 -13.05 -8.78
N GLY A 208 -4.01 -13.24 -8.25
CA GLY A 208 -3.77 -13.72 -6.89
C GLY A 208 -4.31 -12.78 -5.82
N CYS A 209 -4.03 -11.49 -5.93
CA CYS A 209 -4.57 -10.47 -5.02
C CYS A 209 -6.11 -10.45 -5.05
N ARG A 210 -6.71 -10.47 -6.24
CA ARG A 210 -8.17 -10.51 -6.38
C ARG A 210 -8.77 -11.74 -5.73
N LYS A 211 -8.22 -12.92 -6.02
CA LYS A 211 -8.68 -14.19 -5.47
C LYS A 211 -8.65 -14.19 -3.95
N ALA A 212 -7.55 -13.74 -3.34
CA ALA A 212 -7.43 -13.64 -1.89
C ALA A 212 -8.47 -12.70 -1.28
N ALA A 213 -8.72 -11.56 -1.91
CA ALA A 213 -9.72 -10.60 -1.45
C ALA A 213 -11.16 -11.12 -1.57
N ASP A 214 -11.50 -11.79 -2.69
CA ASP A 214 -12.83 -12.32 -2.92
C ASP A 214 -13.14 -13.49 -1.96
N GLU A 215 -12.18 -14.38 -1.72
CA GLU A 215 -12.30 -15.47 -0.74
C GLU A 215 -12.43 -14.92 0.69
N PHE A 216 -11.65 -13.90 1.05
CA PHE A 216 -11.76 -13.23 2.35
C PHE A 216 -13.15 -12.62 2.57
N LEU A 217 -13.73 -11.96 1.58
CA LEU A 217 -15.07 -11.35 1.67
C LEU A 217 -16.19 -12.40 1.82
N VAL A 218 -16.00 -13.60 1.28
CA VAL A 218 -16.93 -14.72 1.49
C VAL A 218 -16.79 -15.29 2.90
N ALA A 219 -15.56 -15.39 3.41
CA ALA A 219 -15.26 -15.98 4.71
C ALA A 219 -15.60 -15.06 5.89
N ASP A 220 -15.44 -13.74 5.73
CA ASP A 220 -15.64 -12.76 6.82
C ASP A 220 -16.71 -11.72 6.49
N THR A 221 -17.93 -11.98 6.93
CA THR A 221 -19.10 -11.12 6.70
C THR A 221 -19.07 -9.77 7.43
N ARG A 222 -18.08 -9.54 8.28
CA ARG A 222 -17.84 -8.22 8.90
C ARG A 222 -17.39 -7.17 7.89
N PHE A 223 -16.94 -7.60 6.71
CA PHE A 223 -16.39 -6.74 5.67
C PHE A 223 -17.31 -6.63 4.46
N GLN A 224 -17.28 -5.47 3.82
CA GLN A 224 -17.95 -5.25 2.55
C GLN A 224 -17.03 -4.55 1.55
N LEU A 225 -17.12 -4.93 0.28
CA LEU A 225 -16.44 -4.26 -0.82
C LEU A 225 -17.21 -2.98 -1.17
N VAL A 226 -16.62 -1.81 -0.86
CA VAL A 226 -17.27 -0.51 -1.09
C VAL A 226 -16.83 0.16 -2.39
N ARG A 227 -15.72 -0.28 -2.97
CA ARG A 227 -15.20 0.22 -4.24
C ARG A 227 -14.24 -0.78 -4.86
N THR A 228 -14.20 -0.84 -6.19
CA THR A 228 -13.26 -1.68 -6.96
C THR A 228 -12.26 -0.89 -7.82
N SER A 229 -12.49 0.40 -8.03
CA SER A 229 -11.62 1.24 -8.87
C SER A 229 -11.29 2.55 -8.16
N PRO A 230 -10.02 3.04 -8.24
CA PRO A 230 -8.87 2.55 -9.01
C PRO A 230 -8.17 1.32 -8.40
N HIS A 231 -8.49 0.96 -7.17
CA HIS A 231 -8.12 -0.24 -6.43
C HIS A 231 -9.30 -0.70 -5.55
N ALA A 232 -9.24 -1.90 -4.99
CA ALA A 232 -10.33 -2.34 -4.13
C ALA A 232 -10.25 -1.68 -2.75
N VAL A 233 -11.41 -1.31 -2.22
CA VAL A 233 -11.56 -0.75 -0.87
C VAL A 233 -12.61 -1.57 -0.14
N LEU A 234 -12.20 -2.25 0.92
CA LEU A 234 -13.07 -2.97 1.85
C LEU A 234 -13.27 -2.11 3.10
N ARG A 235 -14.46 -2.17 3.67
CA ARG A 235 -14.78 -1.52 4.94
C ARG A 235 -15.25 -2.56 5.94
N ARG A 236 -14.77 -2.46 7.18
CA ARG A 236 -15.34 -3.19 8.32
C ARG A 236 -16.64 -2.53 8.77
N ASN A 237 -17.71 -3.31 8.89
CA ASN A 237 -19.02 -2.86 9.39
C ASN A 237 -19.00 -2.61 10.88
#